data_9792a05cec68f716df0615608337828a
#
_entry.id   9792a05cec68f716df0615608337828a
#
_cell.length_a   1.000
_cell.length_b   1.000
_cell.length_c   1.000
_cell.angle_alpha   90.00
_cell.angle_beta   90.00
_cell.angle_gamma   90.00
#
_symmetry.space_group_name_H-M   'P 1'
#
loop_
_entity.id
_entity.type
_entity.pdbx_description
1 polymer ?
#
loop_
_entity_poly.entity_id
_entity_poly.type
_entity_poly.pdbx_seq_one_letter_code
_entity_poly.pdbx_strand_id
1 'polypeptide(L)'
;NIGRFMRMNYKNSTLLLCCGAAAALSAVFKAPITGVVFVLEILMLDITVSSIIPLLISTVTATTLMFFLNGFEPVFNLDVKYAFQLRNLPYYALLGLICGLMSYYFTQINGRIAARFARIRGMYRKWIVGGLLIGTLIFLFPPLYGEGYESLVDLMHGNVDALFNNSLFFRYRSISWVVMLYLLATLFLKVVAMSATNGAGGVGGS
;
A
#
# COMPACT_ATOMS: atom_id res chain seq x y z
N ASN A 1 -1.92 -19.97 12.18
CA ASN A 1 -2.48 -20.69 13.34
C ASN A 1 -3.40 -21.86 12.91
N ILE A 2 -4.27 -21.68 11.87
CA ILE A 2 -5.19 -22.73 11.38
C ILE A 2 -4.42 -23.97 10.90
N GLY A 3 -3.35 -23.82 10.13
CA GLY A 3 -2.52 -24.93 9.66
C GLY A 3 -1.90 -25.75 10.81
N ARG A 4 -1.51 -25.09 11.91
CA ARG A 4 -1.05 -25.77 13.13
C ARG A 4 -2.16 -26.53 13.84
N PHE A 5 -3.34 -25.92 13.93
CA PHE A 5 -4.51 -26.56 14.54
C PHE A 5 -4.91 -27.83 13.79
N MET A 6 -4.85 -27.79 12.45
CA MET A 6 -5.18 -28.90 11.57
C MET A 6 -4.00 -29.88 11.36
N ARG A 7 -2.85 -29.68 12.04
CA ARG A 7 -1.63 -30.50 11.91
C ARG A 7 -1.19 -30.70 10.44
N MET A 8 -1.31 -29.64 9.63
CA MET A 8 -0.96 -29.69 8.20
C MET A 8 0.56 -29.75 8.00
N ASN A 9 0.98 -30.40 6.92
CA ASN A 9 2.37 -30.38 6.47
C ASN A 9 2.80 -28.96 6.10
N TYR A 10 4.11 -28.68 6.15
CA TYR A 10 4.69 -27.38 5.83
C TYR A 10 4.18 -26.84 4.48
N LYS A 11 4.19 -27.66 3.42
CA LYS A 11 3.72 -27.30 2.07
C LYS A 11 2.27 -26.83 2.08
N ASN A 12 1.38 -27.58 2.72
CA ASN A 12 -0.04 -27.22 2.80
C ASN A 12 -0.29 -26.00 3.69
N SER A 13 0.48 -25.84 4.76
CA SER A 13 0.40 -24.65 5.63
C SER A 13 0.84 -23.38 4.89
N THR A 14 1.88 -23.48 4.06
CA THR A 14 2.34 -22.38 3.21
C THR A 14 1.27 -22.04 2.15
N LEU A 15 0.71 -23.03 1.49
CA LEU A 15 -0.36 -22.82 0.52
C LEU A 15 -1.59 -22.16 1.18
N LEU A 16 -1.97 -22.59 2.38
CA LEU A 16 -3.08 -21.98 3.12
C LEU A 16 -2.80 -20.50 3.46
N LEU A 17 -1.56 -20.18 3.84
CA LEU A 17 -1.13 -18.80 4.08
C LEU A 17 -1.24 -17.97 2.81
N CYS A 18 -0.80 -18.51 1.68
CA CYS A 18 -0.88 -17.88 0.38
C CYS A 18 -2.33 -17.64 -0.07
N CYS A 19 -3.21 -18.63 0.13
CA CYS A 19 -4.63 -18.48 -0.12
C CYS A 19 -5.25 -17.35 0.73
N GLY A 20 -4.87 -17.27 2.00
CA GLY A 20 -5.34 -16.20 2.89
C GLY A 20 -4.86 -14.82 2.45
N ALA A 21 -3.59 -14.68 2.07
CA ALA A 21 -3.03 -13.41 1.57
C ALA A 21 -3.67 -12.99 0.24
N ALA A 22 -3.81 -13.94 -0.70
CA ALA A 22 -4.48 -13.71 -1.98
C ALA A 22 -5.94 -13.29 -1.79
N ALA A 23 -6.68 -13.97 -0.92
CA ALA A 23 -8.06 -13.67 -0.59
C ALA A 23 -8.21 -12.26 0.00
N ALA A 24 -7.35 -11.89 0.95
CA ALA A 24 -7.38 -10.58 1.58
C ALA A 24 -7.18 -9.45 0.55
N LEU A 25 -6.16 -9.57 -0.31
CA LEU A 25 -5.92 -8.60 -1.38
C LEU A 25 -7.06 -8.53 -2.38
N SER A 26 -7.56 -9.69 -2.80
CA SER A 26 -8.68 -9.77 -3.75
C SER A 26 -9.94 -9.14 -3.19
N ALA A 27 -10.22 -9.29 -1.90
CA ALA A 27 -11.34 -8.68 -1.22
C ALA A 27 -11.21 -7.14 -1.18
N VAL A 28 -10.04 -6.63 -0.78
CA VAL A 28 -9.79 -5.19 -0.67
C VAL A 28 -9.94 -4.50 -2.04
N PHE A 29 -9.29 -5.03 -3.08
CA PHE A 29 -9.30 -4.41 -4.40
C PHE A 29 -10.45 -4.87 -5.31
N LYS A 30 -11.29 -5.80 -4.84
CA LYS A 30 -12.37 -6.44 -5.62
C LYS A 30 -11.85 -7.04 -6.94
N ALA A 31 -10.62 -7.54 -6.93
CA ALA A 31 -9.87 -8.02 -8.10
C ALA A 31 -9.25 -9.39 -7.83
N PRO A 32 -9.96 -10.51 -8.12
CA PRO A 32 -9.50 -11.86 -7.79
C PRO A 32 -8.19 -12.25 -8.50
N ILE A 33 -8.02 -11.86 -9.77
CA ILE A 33 -6.81 -12.18 -10.53
C ILE A 33 -5.58 -11.47 -9.94
N THR A 34 -5.74 -10.21 -9.52
CA THR A 34 -4.65 -9.43 -8.90
C THR A 34 -4.12 -10.10 -7.63
N GLY A 35 -5.01 -10.64 -6.79
CA GLY A 35 -4.61 -11.36 -5.59
C GLY A 35 -3.82 -12.63 -5.89
N VAL A 36 -4.21 -13.38 -6.92
CA VAL A 36 -3.47 -14.58 -7.36
C VAL A 36 -2.08 -14.20 -7.86
N VAL A 37 -1.99 -13.23 -8.78
CA VAL A 37 -0.71 -12.78 -9.36
C VAL A 37 0.23 -12.25 -8.28
N PHE A 38 -0.28 -11.44 -7.36
CA PHE A 38 0.51 -10.90 -6.25
C PHE A 38 1.16 -11.99 -5.41
N VAL A 39 0.40 -13.02 -5.06
CA VAL A 39 0.91 -14.11 -4.22
C VAL A 39 1.92 -14.98 -4.98
N LEU A 40 1.68 -15.26 -6.26
CA LEU A 40 2.63 -15.99 -7.09
C LEU A 40 3.96 -15.25 -7.24
N GLU A 41 3.91 -13.94 -7.41
CA GLU A 41 5.10 -13.11 -7.61
C GLU A 41 5.88 -12.86 -6.32
N ILE A 42 5.20 -12.50 -5.23
CA ILE A 42 5.88 -12.10 -3.98
C ILE A 42 6.27 -13.31 -3.13
N LEU A 43 5.41 -14.33 -3.05
CA LEU A 43 5.68 -15.51 -2.25
C LEU A 43 6.38 -16.62 -3.04
N MET A 44 6.69 -16.37 -4.33
CA MET A 44 7.44 -17.28 -5.21
C MET A 44 6.94 -18.73 -5.13
N LEU A 45 5.62 -18.90 -5.09
CA LEU A 45 5.02 -20.23 -5.10
C LEU A 45 5.25 -20.92 -6.44
N ASP A 46 5.57 -22.19 -6.35
CA ASP A 46 5.60 -23.05 -7.56
C ASP A 46 4.24 -23.07 -8.26
N ILE A 47 4.23 -22.69 -9.52
CA ILE A 47 3.04 -22.67 -10.36
C ILE A 47 2.67 -24.10 -10.72
N THR A 48 1.88 -24.73 -9.86
CA THR A 48 1.33 -26.05 -10.09
C THR A 48 -0.20 -25.98 -10.08
N VAL A 49 -0.86 -26.88 -10.81
CA VAL A 49 -2.33 -26.96 -10.81
C VAL A 49 -2.88 -27.12 -9.40
N SER A 50 -2.17 -27.87 -8.56
CA SER A 50 -2.53 -28.09 -7.16
C SER A 50 -2.44 -26.81 -6.30
N SER A 51 -1.66 -25.81 -6.70
CA SER A 51 -1.52 -24.53 -5.99
C SER A 51 -2.49 -23.48 -6.54
N ILE A 52 -2.69 -23.44 -7.86
CA ILE A 52 -3.49 -22.41 -8.53
C ILE A 52 -4.98 -22.56 -8.22
N ILE A 53 -5.51 -23.79 -8.22
CA ILE A 53 -6.95 -24.01 -8.00
C ILE A 53 -7.41 -23.51 -6.62
N PRO A 54 -6.76 -23.86 -5.48
CA PRO A 54 -7.13 -23.31 -4.18
C PRO A 54 -6.99 -21.78 -4.12
N LEU A 55 -5.96 -21.20 -4.76
CA LEU A 55 -5.78 -19.77 -4.84
C LEU A 55 -6.94 -19.07 -5.55
N LEU A 56 -7.35 -19.58 -6.72
CA LEU A 56 -8.48 -19.04 -7.47
C LEU A 56 -9.79 -19.14 -6.68
N ILE A 57 -10.05 -20.28 -6.06
CA ILE A 57 -11.26 -20.47 -5.26
C ILE A 57 -11.28 -19.47 -4.10
N SER A 58 -10.18 -19.31 -3.38
CA SER A 58 -10.09 -18.40 -2.24
C SER A 58 -10.27 -16.93 -2.64
N THR A 59 -9.65 -16.51 -3.74
CA THR A 59 -9.75 -15.13 -4.22
C THR A 59 -11.13 -14.79 -4.76
N VAL A 60 -11.73 -15.67 -5.56
CA VAL A 60 -13.09 -15.49 -6.09
C VAL A 60 -14.11 -15.46 -4.95
N THR A 61 -14.02 -16.40 -4.02
CA THR A 61 -14.94 -16.44 -2.86
C THR A 61 -14.83 -15.18 -2.01
N ALA A 62 -13.62 -14.73 -1.71
CA ALA A 62 -13.39 -13.53 -0.92
C ALA A 62 -13.92 -12.27 -1.63
N THR A 63 -13.67 -12.15 -2.93
CA THR A 63 -14.17 -11.02 -3.74
C THR A 63 -15.69 -11.04 -3.82
N THR A 64 -16.31 -12.21 -4.02
CA THR A 64 -17.77 -12.35 -4.08
C THR A 64 -18.40 -11.96 -2.74
N LEU A 65 -17.81 -12.41 -1.63
CA LEU A 65 -18.28 -12.03 -0.30
C LEU A 65 -18.17 -10.52 -0.08
N MET A 66 -17.08 -9.90 -0.55
CA MET A 66 -16.89 -8.46 -0.42
C MET A 66 -17.90 -7.65 -1.25
N PHE A 67 -18.25 -8.12 -2.46
CA PHE A 67 -19.33 -7.53 -3.24
C PHE A 67 -20.68 -7.61 -2.53
N PHE A 68 -20.93 -8.73 -1.85
CA PHE A 68 -22.18 -8.91 -1.09
C PHE A 68 -22.25 -7.99 0.14
N LEU A 69 -21.12 -7.78 0.85
CA LEU A 69 -21.07 -6.96 2.06
C LEU A 69 -20.97 -5.45 1.78
N ASN A 70 -20.14 -5.06 0.82
CA ASN A 70 -19.80 -3.64 0.54
C ASN A 70 -20.33 -3.12 -0.80
N GLY A 71 -21.21 -3.88 -1.50
CA GLY A 71 -21.72 -3.48 -2.81
C GLY A 71 -20.69 -3.55 -3.94
N PHE A 72 -21.13 -3.16 -5.13
CA PHE A 72 -20.34 -3.27 -6.37
C PHE A 72 -19.43 -2.07 -6.66
N GLU A 73 -19.46 -1.04 -5.84
CA GLU A 73 -18.65 0.16 -6.08
C GLU A 73 -17.15 -0.19 -6.05
N PRO A 74 -16.39 0.18 -7.08
CA PRO A 74 -14.95 -0.02 -7.09
C PRO A 74 -14.28 0.87 -6.04
N VAL A 75 -13.13 0.46 -5.53
CA VAL A 75 -12.35 1.24 -4.54
C VAL A 75 -11.92 2.59 -5.15
N PHE A 76 -11.64 2.60 -6.45
CA PHE A 76 -11.32 3.80 -7.20
C PHE A 76 -12.35 4.01 -8.32
N ASN A 77 -13.18 5.02 -8.17
CA ASN A 77 -14.12 5.44 -9.21
C ASN A 77 -13.39 6.32 -10.23
N LEU A 78 -12.84 5.68 -11.25
CA LEU A 78 -12.10 6.35 -12.32
C LEU A 78 -13.04 6.52 -13.54
N ASP A 79 -13.45 7.73 -13.81
CA ASP A 79 -14.06 8.08 -15.09
C ASP A 79 -12.98 8.09 -16.19
N VAL A 80 -12.72 6.93 -16.77
CA VAL A 80 -11.80 6.82 -17.91
C VAL A 80 -12.43 7.45 -19.14
N LYS A 81 -12.22 8.74 -19.33
CA LYS A 81 -12.78 9.51 -20.46
C LYS A 81 -12.06 9.24 -21.79
N TYR A 82 -10.87 8.69 -21.76
CA TYR A 82 -10.04 8.52 -22.95
C TYR A 82 -9.62 7.06 -23.13
N ALA A 83 -9.88 6.51 -24.31
CA ALA A 83 -9.38 5.21 -24.72
C ALA A 83 -7.83 5.24 -24.85
N PHE A 84 -7.21 4.07 -24.72
CA PHE A 84 -5.78 3.91 -24.92
C PHE A 84 -5.36 4.41 -26.31
N GLN A 85 -4.39 5.31 -26.37
CA GLN A 85 -3.82 5.84 -27.60
C GLN A 85 -2.32 5.52 -27.67
N LEU A 86 -1.89 4.93 -28.79
CA LEU A 86 -0.47 4.63 -29.03
C LEU A 86 0.42 5.88 -28.94
N ARG A 87 -0.10 7.05 -29.30
CA ARG A 87 0.59 8.34 -29.20
C ARG A 87 1.07 8.66 -27.78
N ASN A 88 0.41 8.13 -26.78
CA ASN A 88 0.72 8.36 -25.37
C ASN A 88 1.78 7.37 -24.82
N LEU A 89 2.26 6.43 -25.62
CA LEU A 89 3.26 5.42 -25.22
C LEU A 89 4.53 6.03 -24.60
N PRO A 90 5.13 7.12 -25.13
CA PRO A 90 6.30 7.76 -24.51
C PRO A 90 6.02 8.26 -23.08
N TYR A 91 4.81 8.79 -22.84
CA TYR A 91 4.43 9.25 -21.51
C TYR A 91 4.25 8.10 -20.52
N TYR A 92 3.71 6.96 -20.98
CA TYR A 92 3.64 5.75 -20.14
C TYR A 92 5.02 5.19 -19.83
N ALA A 93 5.95 5.21 -20.78
CA ALA A 93 7.33 4.81 -20.56
C ALA A 93 8.03 5.74 -19.55
N LEU A 94 7.82 7.05 -19.66
CA LEU A 94 8.34 8.03 -18.71
C LEU A 94 7.76 7.81 -17.30
N LEU A 95 6.46 7.57 -17.20
CA LEU A 95 5.81 7.25 -15.93
C LEU A 95 6.41 5.99 -15.32
N GLY A 96 6.61 4.93 -16.12
CA GLY A 96 7.25 3.70 -15.66
C GLY A 96 8.67 3.92 -15.13
N LEU A 97 9.45 4.78 -15.79
CA LEU A 97 10.79 5.15 -15.33
C LEU A 97 10.73 5.89 -13.97
N ILE A 98 9.82 6.85 -13.82
CA ILE A 98 9.62 7.58 -12.56
C ILE A 98 9.20 6.61 -11.44
N CYS A 99 8.28 5.70 -11.72
CA CYS A 99 7.86 4.66 -10.75
C CYS A 99 9.02 3.74 -10.37
N GLY A 100 9.88 3.36 -11.33
CA GLY A 100 11.09 2.57 -11.07
C GLY A 100 12.09 3.29 -10.17
N LEU A 101 12.33 4.58 -10.40
CA LEU A 101 13.16 5.41 -9.53
C LEU A 101 12.56 5.53 -8.12
N MET A 102 11.25 5.67 -8.03
CA MET A 102 10.56 5.74 -6.74
C MET A 102 10.64 4.42 -5.98
N SER A 103 10.54 3.29 -6.66
CA SER A 103 10.73 1.96 -6.08
C SER A 103 12.15 1.77 -5.54
N TYR A 104 13.16 2.20 -6.28
CA TYR A 104 14.55 2.20 -5.82
C TYR A 104 14.74 3.06 -4.56
N TYR A 105 14.19 4.29 -4.58
CA TYR A 105 14.19 5.18 -3.41
C TYR A 105 13.53 4.51 -2.19
N PHE A 106 12.36 3.90 -2.38
CA PHE A 106 11.64 3.18 -1.33
C PHE A 106 12.51 2.09 -0.69
N THR A 107 13.11 1.23 -1.51
CA THR A 107 13.94 0.12 -1.03
C THR A 107 15.16 0.62 -0.25
N GLN A 108 15.83 1.67 -0.75
CA GLN A 108 17.00 2.26 -0.10
C GLN A 108 16.65 2.89 1.25
N ILE A 109 15.57 3.68 1.30
CA ILE A 109 15.17 4.37 2.54
C ILE A 109 14.67 3.37 3.57
N ASN A 110 13.85 2.41 3.15
CA ASN A 110 13.36 1.35 4.04
C ASN A 110 14.52 0.56 4.67
N GLY A 111 15.49 0.14 3.87
CA GLY A 111 16.68 -0.56 4.36
C GLY A 111 17.50 0.29 5.35
N ARG A 112 17.71 1.58 5.05
CA ARG A 112 18.47 2.49 5.93
C ARG A 112 17.75 2.75 7.25
N ILE A 113 16.44 2.96 7.22
CA ILE A 113 15.63 3.21 8.43
C ILE A 113 15.58 1.93 9.26
N ALA A 114 15.31 0.77 8.65
CA ALA A 114 15.31 -0.52 9.33
C ALA A 114 16.65 -0.79 10.04
N ALA A 115 17.78 -0.54 9.36
CA ALA A 115 19.13 -0.67 9.95
C ALA A 115 19.36 0.29 11.12
N ARG A 116 18.84 1.52 11.08
CA ARG A 116 18.93 2.48 12.20
C ARG A 116 18.12 1.99 13.40
N PHE A 117 16.87 1.56 13.17
CA PHE A 117 16.02 1.02 14.23
C PHE A 117 16.57 -0.28 14.82
N ALA A 118 17.25 -1.13 14.03
CA ALA A 118 17.91 -2.34 14.51
C ALA A 118 19.00 -2.03 15.57
N ARG A 119 19.67 -0.89 15.45
CA ARG A 119 20.71 -0.45 16.40
C ARG A 119 20.17 0.04 17.75
N ILE A 120 18.88 0.39 17.81
CA ILE A 120 18.26 0.86 19.05
C ILE A 120 18.04 -0.35 19.96
N ARG A 121 18.67 -0.35 21.12
CA ARG A 121 18.49 -1.38 22.14
C ARG A 121 17.24 -1.08 22.99
N GLY A 122 16.36 -2.07 23.12
CA GLY A 122 15.14 -2.00 23.91
C GLY A 122 13.89 -1.67 23.09
N MET A 123 12.85 -2.48 23.29
CA MET A 123 11.58 -2.39 22.56
C MET A 123 10.85 -1.06 22.81
N TYR A 124 10.79 -0.63 24.07
CA TYR A 124 10.15 0.63 24.45
C TYR A 124 10.80 1.86 23.81
N ARG A 125 12.14 1.87 23.71
CA ARG A 125 12.87 2.98 23.05
C ARG A 125 12.54 3.05 21.57
N LYS A 126 12.41 1.90 20.88
CA LYS A 126 11.98 1.85 19.48
C LYS A 126 10.59 2.44 19.31
N TRP A 127 9.66 2.09 20.18
CA TRP A 127 8.29 2.60 20.14
C TRP A 127 8.24 4.12 20.38
N ILE A 128 8.95 4.62 21.37
CA ILE A 128 8.98 6.05 21.65
C ILE A 128 9.58 6.83 20.47
N VAL A 129 10.73 6.40 19.97
CA VAL A 129 11.40 7.07 18.83
C VAL A 129 10.53 6.99 17.57
N GLY A 130 9.98 5.82 17.26
CA GLY A 130 9.07 5.66 16.11
C GLY A 130 7.79 6.44 16.26
N GLY A 131 7.14 6.38 17.41
CA GLY A 131 5.91 7.13 17.68
C GLY A 131 6.09 8.64 17.64
N LEU A 132 7.20 9.16 18.18
CA LEU A 132 7.51 10.58 18.12
C LEU A 132 7.77 11.03 16.68
N LEU A 133 8.54 10.25 15.92
CA LEU A 133 8.84 10.55 14.51
C LEU A 133 7.57 10.53 13.67
N ILE A 134 6.75 9.48 13.79
CA ILE A 134 5.49 9.35 13.04
C ILE A 134 4.50 10.44 13.47
N GLY A 135 4.34 10.68 14.76
CA GLY A 135 3.46 11.72 15.29
C GLY A 135 3.84 13.12 14.78
N THR A 136 5.14 13.43 14.73
CA THR A 136 5.62 14.70 14.15
C THR A 136 5.33 14.78 12.65
N LEU A 137 5.55 13.70 11.91
CA LEU A 137 5.27 13.66 10.47
C LEU A 137 3.79 13.84 10.17
N ILE A 138 2.91 13.17 10.91
CA ILE A 138 1.44 13.28 10.74
C ILE A 138 0.96 14.68 11.16
N PHE A 139 1.54 15.26 12.20
CA PHE A 139 1.20 16.63 12.63
C PHE A 139 1.53 17.66 11.56
N LEU A 140 2.66 17.50 10.86
CA LEU A 140 3.07 18.38 9.77
C LEU A 140 2.31 18.08 8.47
N PHE A 141 2.11 16.80 8.17
CA PHE A 141 1.49 16.31 6.95
C PHE A 141 0.35 15.33 7.27
N PRO A 142 -0.86 15.80 7.58
CA PRO A 142 -2.01 14.96 7.90
C PRO A 142 -2.30 13.83 6.88
N PRO A 143 -2.09 13.98 5.55
CA PRO A 143 -2.29 12.91 4.58
C PRO A 143 -1.36 11.69 4.77
N LEU A 144 -0.35 11.79 5.63
CA LEU A 144 0.50 10.64 6.01
C LEU A 144 -0.21 9.67 6.96
N TYR A 145 -1.31 10.10 7.58
CA TYR A 145 -2.10 9.24 8.45
C TYR A 145 -2.84 8.16 7.65
N GLY A 146 -2.83 6.94 8.18
CA GLY A 146 -3.51 5.80 7.57
C GLY A 146 -2.90 5.36 6.24
N GLU A 147 -3.71 4.69 5.44
CA GLU A 147 -3.30 4.12 4.15
C GLU A 147 -3.17 5.18 3.05
N GLY A 148 -3.92 6.28 3.16
CA GLY A 148 -3.91 7.40 2.21
C GLY A 148 -4.87 7.23 1.03
N TYR A 149 -5.76 6.22 1.05
CA TYR A 149 -6.76 6.03 -0.03
C TYR A 149 -7.71 7.21 -0.15
N GLU A 150 -8.19 7.77 0.96
CA GLU A 150 -9.07 8.95 0.95
C GLU A 150 -8.38 10.14 0.26
N SER A 151 -7.11 10.41 0.65
CA SER A 151 -6.33 11.47 0.04
C SER A 151 -6.11 11.26 -1.46
N LEU A 152 -5.96 10.00 -1.89
CA LEU A 152 -5.81 9.65 -3.31
C LEU A 152 -7.12 9.87 -4.07
N VAL A 153 -8.25 9.45 -3.51
CA VAL A 153 -9.58 9.65 -4.09
C VAL A 153 -9.91 11.14 -4.22
N ASP A 154 -9.62 11.94 -3.18
CA ASP A 154 -9.80 13.40 -3.22
C ASP A 154 -8.96 14.05 -4.33
N LEU A 155 -7.70 13.63 -4.48
CA LEU A 155 -6.85 14.09 -5.58
C LEU A 155 -7.41 13.73 -6.96
N MET A 156 -7.93 12.52 -7.13
CA MET A 156 -8.52 12.07 -8.39
C MET A 156 -9.78 12.85 -8.76
N HIS A 157 -10.54 13.29 -7.79
CA HIS A 157 -11.69 14.17 -7.99
C HIS A 157 -11.32 15.66 -8.11
N GLY A 158 -10.02 15.99 -8.03
CA GLY A 158 -9.54 17.38 -8.11
C GLY A 158 -9.76 18.18 -6.82
N ASN A 159 -10.13 17.53 -5.72
CA ASN A 159 -10.38 18.17 -4.43
C ASN A 159 -9.08 18.31 -3.63
N VAL A 160 -8.16 19.12 -4.17
CA VAL A 160 -6.84 19.33 -3.55
C VAL A 160 -6.95 20.01 -2.19
N ASP A 161 -7.99 20.83 -1.97
CA ASP A 161 -8.23 21.54 -0.72
C ASP A 161 -8.41 20.59 0.47
N ALA A 162 -9.01 19.42 0.25
CA ALA A 162 -9.23 18.41 1.29
C ALA A 162 -7.92 17.93 1.93
N LEU A 163 -6.82 17.86 1.17
CA LEU A 163 -5.51 17.43 1.63
C LEU A 163 -4.86 18.40 2.63
N PHE A 164 -5.24 19.66 2.56
CA PHE A 164 -4.73 20.70 3.48
C PHE A 164 -5.56 20.83 4.75
N ASN A 165 -6.71 20.14 4.83
CA ASN A 165 -7.53 20.16 6.02
C ASN A 165 -6.71 19.69 7.24
N ASN A 166 -6.78 20.46 8.32
CA ASN A 166 -6.01 20.23 9.55
C ASN A 166 -4.47 20.32 9.39
N SER A 167 -3.95 20.80 8.26
CA SER A 167 -2.52 21.03 8.05
C SER A 167 -2.13 22.44 8.46
N LEU A 168 -0.90 22.61 8.97
CA LEU A 168 -0.29 23.93 9.21
C LEU A 168 -0.16 24.75 7.93
N PHE A 169 -0.17 24.09 6.77
CA PHE A 169 -0.04 24.70 5.45
C PHE A 169 -1.38 25.12 4.84
N PHE A 170 -2.50 24.97 5.55
CA PHE A 170 -3.84 25.33 5.06
C PHE A 170 -3.93 26.76 4.50
N ARG A 171 -3.22 27.70 5.10
CA ARG A 171 -3.19 29.11 4.68
C ARG A 171 -2.60 29.30 3.28
N TYR A 172 -1.75 28.39 2.81
CA TYR A 172 -1.01 28.50 1.54
C TYR A 172 -1.60 27.67 0.42
N ARG A 173 -2.79 27.09 0.60
CA ARG A 173 -3.46 26.19 -0.36
C ARG A 173 -3.74 26.81 -1.73
N SER A 174 -3.85 28.15 -1.81
CA SER A 174 -4.11 28.87 -3.07
C SER A 174 -2.87 29.04 -3.95
N ILE A 175 -1.68 28.73 -3.44
CA ILE A 175 -0.42 28.91 -4.15
C ILE A 175 -0.02 27.58 -4.79
N SER A 176 -0.16 27.49 -6.14
CA SER A 176 0.10 26.24 -6.89
C SER A 176 1.47 25.61 -6.63
N TRP A 177 2.51 26.40 -6.46
CA TRP A 177 3.85 25.90 -6.14
C TRP A 177 3.93 25.25 -4.75
N VAL A 178 3.25 25.80 -3.76
CA VAL A 178 3.19 25.24 -2.41
C VAL A 178 2.45 23.92 -2.43
N VAL A 179 1.35 23.85 -3.17
CA VAL A 179 0.58 22.60 -3.36
C VAL A 179 1.46 21.51 -3.97
N MET A 180 2.18 21.82 -5.04
CA MET A 180 3.04 20.85 -5.71
C MET A 180 4.17 20.38 -4.78
N LEU A 181 4.79 21.28 -4.04
CA LEU A 181 5.86 20.94 -3.08
C LEU A 181 5.32 20.13 -1.91
N TYR A 182 4.12 20.43 -1.42
CA TYR A 182 3.45 19.69 -0.36
C TYR A 182 3.14 18.24 -0.81
N LEU A 183 2.61 18.05 -2.02
CA LEU A 183 2.35 16.73 -2.58
C LEU A 183 3.63 15.92 -2.76
N LEU A 184 4.67 16.53 -3.30
CA LEU A 184 5.98 15.89 -3.42
C LEU A 184 6.56 15.51 -2.04
N ALA A 185 6.48 16.42 -1.07
CA ALA A 185 6.93 16.13 0.29
C ALA A 185 6.14 14.97 0.91
N THR A 186 4.82 14.94 0.76
CA THR A 186 3.96 13.86 1.24
C THR A 186 4.35 12.52 0.59
N LEU A 187 4.61 12.50 -0.71
CA LEU A 187 5.03 11.30 -1.45
C LEU A 187 6.34 10.72 -0.87
N PHE A 188 7.37 11.55 -0.68
CA PHE A 188 8.66 11.10 -0.16
C PHE A 188 8.59 10.75 1.33
N LEU A 189 7.87 11.54 2.12
CA LEU A 189 7.74 11.31 3.56
C LEU A 189 6.87 10.10 3.90
N LYS A 190 5.95 9.69 3.02
CA LYS A 190 5.16 8.47 3.20
C LYS A 190 6.06 7.25 3.34
N VAL A 191 7.11 7.15 2.53
CA VAL A 191 8.11 6.08 2.62
C VAL A 191 8.81 6.08 3.97
N VAL A 192 9.16 7.27 4.48
CA VAL A 192 9.82 7.42 5.78
C VAL A 192 8.89 7.03 6.92
N ALA A 193 7.63 7.48 6.87
CA ALA A 193 6.62 7.17 7.88
C ALA A 193 6.36 5.66 7.97
N MET A 194 6.14 5.01 6.83
CA MET A 194 5.95 3.57 6.74
C MET A 194 7.17 2.79 7.27
N SER A 195 8.36 3.17 6.81
CA SER A 195 9.59 2.51 7.23
C SER A 195 9.85 2.67 8.73
N ALA A 196 9.47 3.83 9.31
CA ALA A 196 9.57 4.08 10.74
C ALA A 196 8.57 3.23 11.53
N THR A 197 7.33 3.07 11.03
CA THR A 197 6.32 2.20 11.64
C THR A 197 6.82 0.76 11.73
N ASN A 198 7.31 0.21 10.61
CA ASN A 198 7.84 -1.15 10.55
C ASN A 198 9.11 -1.31 11.43
N GLY A 199 10.01 -0.32 11.39
CA GLY A 199 11.23 -0.31 12.19
C GLY A 199 10.98 -0.23 13.69
N ALA A 200 9.92 0.47 14.11
CA ALA A 200 9.50 0.56 15.50
C ALA A 200 8.84 -0.74 16.04
N GLY A 201 8.53 -1.68 15.16
CA GLY A 201 7.87 -2.95 15.50
C GLY A 201 6.36 -2.92 15.27
N GLY A 202 5.86 -1.94 14.55
CA GLY A 202 4.49 -1.95 14.03
C GLY A 202 4.34 -3.04 12.98
N VAL A 203 3.20 -3.71 12.98
CA VAL A 203 2.84 -4.71 11.97
C VAL A 203 1.60 -4.17 11.27
N GLY A 204 1.75 -3.78 10.04
CA GLY A 204 0.67 -3.23 9.24
C GLY A 204 1.05 -3.15 7.77
N GLY A 205 0.04 -3.00 6.93
CA GLY A 205 0.23 -2.73 5.52
C GLY A 205 0.81 -1.33 5.28
N SER A 206 1.41 -1.17 4.16
CA SER A 206 1.98 0.10 3.68
C SER A 206 1.03 0.75 2.69
#